data_b3442e2841c1e9094d08867e2d0de8bb
#
_entry.id   b3442e2841c1e9094d08867e2d0de8bb
#
_cell.length_a   1.000
_cell.length_b   1.000
_cell.length_c   1.000
_cell.angle_alpha   90.00
_cell.angle_beta   90.00
_cell.angle_gamma   90.00
#
_symmetry.space_group_name_H-M   'P 1'
#
loop_
_entity.id
_entity.type
_entity.pdbx_description
1 polymer ?
#
loop_
_entity_poly.entity_id
_entity_poly.type
_entity_poly.pdbx_seq_one_letter_code
_entity_poly.pdbx_strand_id
1 'polypeptide(L)'
;MIKRNAPSHALLGLILASTFIVQPAMADETAAQPLGSNLQTLKELDGKAPARRALNIQTWNTAEGAKVLFVESRELPMIDMRLIFAAGSSQDEKTPGIALLTNAMLNEGVKGKDVSAIAQGFEGLGAEFENGSYRDMAVTSLRSLSAPDKREPALKLFSEVVGKPTFPADSLARIKNQLSASFEYQKQNPGTIGSKALFQKLYGDHPYAHPSDGDAKSINAITLAQLKAFHAKGYAAGNAVIALVGDLSKEEAQAVAAEVSAALPKGPALAKVADPVEPKAGVTHIEFPSNQTLLMLAQLGITRTDPDYAALTVGNSVLGGGGFGSRLMTEVREKRGLTYGVSSGFSAMQAQGPFMINLQTRAEMNENTLKLVQSIVKDFLANGPTQKELDDVKRELTGSFPLTAASNSAIVAQLGAIGFYDLPLTYLEDYMTAAQSVTVEQVKAAMSKHLDVDKMVIVTVGPTVAQKELPAPTDKPTRQPAGVPEH
;
A
#
# COMPACT_ATOMS: atom_id res chain seq x y z
N MET A 1 29.58 -58.76 9.84
CA MET A 1 30.47 -58.76 11.01
C MET A 1 30.71 -57.30 11.32
N ILE A 2 30.41 -56.75 12.41
CA ILE A 2 30.27 -56.80 13.83
C ILE A 2 29.57 -55.48 14.18
N LYS A 3 28.44 -55.39 14.67
CA LYS A 3 27.73 -55.24 15.95
C LYS A 3 28.31 -54.22 16.95
N ARG A 4 27.38 -53.32 17.41
CA ARG A 4 27.18 -52.80 18.80
C ARG A 4 28.02 -51.57 19.20
N ASN A 5 27.54 -50.58 20.00
CA ASN A 5 26.42 -50.49 20.97
C ASN A 5 26.21 -49.00 21.26
N ALA A 6 24.99 -48.59 21.64
CA ALA A 6 24.72 -47.40 22.42
C ALA A 6 25.07 -47.64 23.92
N PRO A 7 25.20 -46.60 24.75
CA PRO A 7 24.35 -46.58 25.91
C PRO A 7 23.68 -45.22 26.21
N SER A 8 22.47 -45.35 26.67
CA SER A 8 21.64 -44.39 27.37
C SER A 8 22.29 -43.94 28.69
N HIS A 9 22.26 -42.64 28.99
CA HIS A 9 22.40 -42.19 30.37
C HIS A 9 21.19 -41.31 30.72
N ALA A 10 20.32 -41.91 31.55
CA ALA A 10 19.32 -41.19 32.32
C ALA A 10 20.04 -40.47 33.47
N LEU A 11 19.84 -39.14 33.58
CA LEU A 11 20.19 -38.37 34.75
C LEU A 11 18.92 -38.01 35.51
N LEU A 12 18.82 -38.57 36.69
CA LEU A 12 17.86 -38.24 37.75
C LEU A 12 18.16 -36.80 38.23
N GLY A 13 17.24 -35.87 38.04
CA GLY A 13 17.29 -34.54 38.64
C GLY A 13 16.68 -34.58 40.06
N LEU A 14 17.50 -34.25 41.02
CA LEU A 14 17.12 -33.96 42.40
C LEU A 14 16.29 -32.66 42.44
N ILE A 15 15.04 -32.78 42.93
CA ILE A 15 14.21 -31.59 43.24
C ILE A 15 14.61 -31.15 44.66
N LEU A 16 15.37 -30.05 44.75
CA LEU A 16 15.50 -29.30 46.01
C LEU A 16 14.32 -28.33 46.12
N ALA A 17 13.41 -28.64 47.03
CA ALA A 17 12.35 -27.74 47.46
C ALA A 17 12.95 -26.65 48.36
N SER A 18 13.23 -25.49 47.78
CA SER A 18 13.55 -24.25 48.53
C SER A 18 12.23 -23.53 48.83
N THR A 19 11.79 -23.61 50.07
CA THR A 19 10.71 -22.82 50.63
C THR A 19 11.13 -21.35 50.65
N PHE A 20 10.68 -20.59 49.66
CA PHE A 20 10.73 -19.12 49.71
C PHE A 20 9.63 -18.63 50.66
N ILE A 21 10.03 -18.11 51.81
CA ILE A 21 9.19 -17.29 52.67
C ILE A 21 8.98 -15.99 51.95
N VAL A 22 7.79 -15.82 51.34
CA VAL A 22 7.36 -14.54 50.79
C VAL A 22 7.01 -13.62 51.98
N GLN A 23 7.90 -12.73 52.35
CA GLN A 23 7.53 -11.59 53.15
C GLN A 23 6.63 -10.66 52.32
N PRO A 24 5.46 -10.23 52.79
CA PRO A 24 4.71 -9.19 52.11
C PRO A 24 5.49 -7.90 52.23
N ALA A 25 6.05 -7.43 51.10
CA ALA A 25 6.51 -6.09 50.98
C ALA A 25 5.29 -5.18 51.16
N MET A 26 5.24 -4.45 52.27
CA MET A 26 4.35 -3.33 52.43
C MET A 26 4.77 -2.32 51.35
N ALA A 27 4.03 -2.29 50.26
CA ALA A 27 4.12 -1.21 49.30
C ALA A 27 3.61 0.06 50.00
N ASP A 28 4.51 1.02 50.14
CA ASP A 28 4.16 2.37 50.54
C ASP A 28 3.09 2.87 49.56
N GLU A 29 1.88 3.14 50.07
CA GLU A 29 0.80 3.78 49.33
C GLU A 29 1.16 5.24 49.06
N THR A 30 2.20 5.48 48.30
CA THR A 30 2.29 6.72 47.53
C THR A 30 1.26 6.60 46.43
N ALA A 31 0.21 7.35 46.56
CA ALA A 31 -0.95 7.41 45.69
C ALA A 31 -0.50 7.37 44.22
N ALA A 32 -0.61 6.20 43.59
CA ALA A 32 -0.52 6.09 42.14
C ALA A 32 -1.61 7.00 41.59
N GLN A 33 -1.21 8.08 40.95
CA GLN A 33 -2.15 8.88 40.17
C GLN A 33 -2.86 7.93 39.20
N PRO A 34 -4.20 7.95 39.18
CA PRO A 34 -4.93 7.06 38.31
C PRO A 34 -4.47 7.28 36.87
N LEU A 35 -3.96 6.23 36.23
CA LEU A 35 -3.58 6.12 34.82
C LEU A 35 -4.78 6.37 33.87
N GLY A 36 -5.66 7.29 34.20
CA GLY A 36 -6.90 7.55 33.50
C GLY A 36 -7.36 9.00 33.49
N SER A 37 -6.64 9.91 34.16
CA SER A 37 -7.07 11.31 34.27
C SER A 37 -7.02 12.11 32.96
N ASN A 38 -6.40 11.56 31.90
CA ASN A 38 -6.30 12.20 30.59
C ASN A 38 -7.04 11.44 29.47
N LEU A 39 -7.75 10.35 29.78
CA LEU A 39 -8.57 9.66 28.81
C LEU A 39 -9.90 10.41 28.67
N GLN A 40 -10.06 11.17 27.58
CA GLN A 40 -11.36 11.72 27.21
C GLN A 40 -12.33 10.58 26.93
N THR A 41 -13.35 10.46 27.74
CA THR A 41 -14.46 9.52 27.48
C THR A 41 -15.37 10.10 26.40
N LEU A 42 -16.14 9.25 25.71
CA LEU A 42 -17.14 9.71 24.72
C LEU A 42 -18.15 10.70 25.31
N LYS A 43 -18.38 10.67 26.65
CA LYS A 43 -19.23 11.63 27.39
C LYS A 43 -18.57 13.00 27.52
N GLU A 44 -17.25 13.06 27.67
CA GLU A 44 -16.51 14.33 27.78
C GLU A 44 -16.41 15.05 26.43
N LEU A 45 -16.51 14.30 25.32
CA LEU A 45 -16.57 14.88 23.97
C LEU A 45 -17.91 15.60 23.70
N ASP A 46 -18.96 15.37 24.54
CA ASP A 46 -20.30 16.04 24.43
C ASP A 46 -20.82 16.07 22.99
N GLY A 47 -20.65 14.94 22.24
CA GLY A 47 -21.00 14.83 20.83
C GLY A 47 -20.13 15.64 19.87
N LYS A 48 -19.09 16.33 20.36
CA LYS A 48 -18.14 17.05 19.50
C LYS A 48 -17.11 16.06 18.92
N ALA A 49 -16.85 16.18 17.63
CA ALA A 49 -15.72 15.45 17.02
C ALA A 49 -14.41 15.87 17.69
N PRO A 50 -13.44 14.95 17.90
CA PRO A 50 -12.11 15.30 18.38
C PRO A 50 -11.51 16.42 17.53
N ALA A 51 -10.80 17.36 18.19
CA ALA A 51 -10.10 18.42 17.49
C ALA A 51 -9.14 17.80 16.47
N ARG A 52 -9.23 18.21 15.20
CA ARG A 52 -8.35 17.73 14.16
C ARG A 52 -6.97 18.35 14.34
N ARG A 53 -5.93 17.54 14.28
CA ARG A 53 -4.55 18.03 14.20
C ARG A 53 -4.35 18.57 12.78
N ALA A 54 -4.31 19.88 12.63
CA ALA A 54 -3.88 20.50 11.37
C ALA A 54 -2.38 20.26 11.20
N LEU A 55 -1.98 19.73 10.05
CA LEU A 55 -0.57 19.58 9.71
C LEU A 55 -0.05 20.92 9.18
N ASN A 56 0.90 21.54 9.88
CA ASN A 56 1.59 22.73 9.40
C ASN A 56 2.63 22.33 8.34
N ILE A 57 2.18 22.10 7.11
CA ILE A 57 3.05 21.67 6.01
C ILE A 57 3.83 22.87 5.46
N GLN A 58 5.15 22.82 5.62
CA GLN A 58 6.08 23.76 5.03
C GLN A 58 6.59 23.20 3.70
N THR A 59 6.77 24.03 2.68
CA THR A 59 7.25 23.57 1.37
C THR A 59 8.25 24.56 0.75
N TRP A 60 9.24 24.02 0.03
CA TRP A 60 10.23 24.77 -0.76
C TRP A 60 10.85 23.84 -1.81
N ASN A 61 11.67 24.38 -2.68
CA ASN A 61 12.53 23.59 -3.57
C ASN A 61 13.99 23.70 -3.16
N THR A 62 14.76 22.62 -3.30
CA THR A 62 16.23 22.65 -3.13
C THR A 62 16.89 23.32 -4.32
N ALA A 63 18.17 23.65 -4.22
CA ALA A 63 18.95 24.24 -5.32
C ALA A 63 19.04 23.30 -6.54
N GLU A 64 18.99 21.99 -6.32
CA GLU A 64 19.01 20.94 -7.35
C GLU A 64 17.62 20.67 -7.97
N GLY A 65 16.56 21.32 -7.44
CA GLY A 65 15.21 21.28 -7.99
C GLY A 65 14.27 20.26 -7.34
N ALA A 66 14.67 19.56 -6.27
CA ALA A 66 13.78 18.66 -5.55
C ALA A 66 12.71 19.45 -4.77
N LYS A 67 11.44 19.03 -4.88
CA LYS A 67 10.32 19.59 -4.11
C LYS A 67 10.35 19.02 -2.69
N VAL A 68 10.30 19.87 -1.66
CA VAL A 68 10.33 19.45 -0.26
C VAL A 68 8.99 19.76 0.41
N LEU A 69 8.49 18.81 1.19
CA LEU A 69 7.37 19.00 2.12
C LEU A 69 7.85 18.58 3.51
N PHE A 70 7.66 19.43 4.49
CA PHE A 70 8.12 19.24 5.86
C PHE A 70 7.04 19.52 6.89
N VAL A 71 6.95 18.65 7.90
CA VAL A 71 6.16 18.86 9.12
C VAL A 71 7.07 18.68 10.32
N GLU A 72 7.19 19.73 11.12
CA GLU A 72 7.87 19.66 12.41
C GLU A 72 7.03 18.85 13.42
N SER A 73 7.64 17.86 14.06
CA SER A 73 7.01 16.97 15.06
C SER A 73 8.03 16.58 16.11
N ARG A 74 7.96 17.22 17.29
CA ARG A 74 8.94 17.10 18.37
C ARG A 74 8.52 16.13 19.47
N GLU A 75 7.42 15.39 19.28
CA GLU A 75 6.94 14.44 20.30
C GLU A 75 7.90 13.26 20.53
N LEU A 76 8.63 12.88 19.49
CA LEU A 76 9.64 11.83 19.54
C LEU A 76 10.96 12.35 18.96
N PRO A 77 12.14 12.01 19.56
CA PRO A 77 13.44 12.43 19.08
C PRO A 77 13.87 11.63 17.83
N MET A 78 13.10 11.71 16.77
CA MET A 78 13.33 10.96 15.53
C MET A 78 12.86 11.73 14.29
N ILE A 79 13.38 11.31 13.15
CA ILE A 79 13.00 11.81 11.83
C ILE A 79 12.53 10.65 10.94
N ASP A 80 11.52 10.91 10.14
CA ASP A 80 11.09 10.07 9.02
C ASP A 80 11.23 10.87 7.74
N MET A 81 11.96 10.33 6.78
CA MET A 81 12.15 10.92 5.46
C MET A 81 11.73 9.93 4.38
N ARG A 82 11.05 10.42 3.36
CA ARG A 82 10.65 9.63 2.20
C ARG A 82 10.97 10.40 0.92
N LEU A 83 11.79 9.79 0.07
CA LEU A 83 12.05 10.27 -1.28
C LEU A 83 11.17 9.53 -2.24
N ILE A 84 10.48 10.26 -3.08
CA ILE A 84 9.60 9.73 -4.12
C ILE A 84 10.07 10.26 -5.47
N PHE A 85 10.25 9.35 -6.43
CA PHE A 85 10.65 9.68 -7.79
C PHE A 85 9.57 9.20 -8.76
N ALA A 86 9.25 9.96 -9.80
CA ALA A 86 8.41 9.49 -10.90
C ALA A 86 9.18 8.47 -11.77
N ALA A 87 9.68 7.41 -11.15
CA ALA A 87 10.55 6.38 -11.71
C ALA A 87 10.02 4.97 -11.40
N GLY A 88 8.71 4.81 -11.44
CA GLY A 88 8.03 3.53 -11.33
C GLY A 88 8.03 2.75 -12.65
N SER A 89 7.36 1.60 -12.65
CA SER A 89 7.31 0.72 -13.83
C SER A 89 6.63 1.36 -15.06
N SER A 90 5.85 2.41 -14.88
CA SER A 90 5.31 3.20 -16.00
C SER A 90 6.40 3.90 -16.84
N GLN A 91 7.62 3.97 -16.33
CA GLN A 91 8.79 4.51 -17.01
C GLN A 91 9.72 3.43 -17.57
N ASP A 92 9.31 2.17 -17.55
CA ASP A 92 10.11 1.02 -18.04
C ASP A 92 10.34 1.05 -19.56
N GLU A 93 9.53 1.80 -20.30
CA GLU A 93 9.57 1.92 -21.76
C GLU A 93 9.55 0.51 -22.42
N LYS A 94 10.64 0.11 -23.10
CA LYS A 94 10.77 -1.19 -23.76
C LYS A 94 11.47 -2.24 -22.90
N THR A 95 11.69 -1.96 -21.61
CA THR A 95 12.49 -2.80 -20.71
C THR A 95 11.69 -3.09 -19.42
N PRO A 96 10.58 -3.87 -19.50
CA PRO A 96 9.74 -4.15 -18.33
C PRO A 96 10.54 -4.70 -17.15
N GLY A 97 10.34 -4.12 -15.97
CA GLY A 97 11.00 -4.48 -14.71
C GLY A 97 12.31 -3.73 -14.44
N ILE A 98 12.73 -2.80 -15.31
CA ILE A 98 13.97 -2.03 -15.06
C ILE A 98 13.80 -1.10 -13.84
N ALA A 99 12.63 -0.52 -13.63
CA ALA A 99 12.35 0.31 -12.45
C ALA A 99 12.47 -0.50 -11.15
N LEU A 100 11.82 -1.68 -11.10
CA LEU A 100 11.94 -2.58 -9.95
C LEU A 100 13.38 -2.97 -9.69
N LEU A 101 14.09 -3.43 -10.73
CA LEU A 101 15.45 -3.94 -10.59
C LEU A 101 16.43 -2.82 -10.19
N THR A 102 16.27 -1.61 -10.73
CA THR A 102 17.06 -0.45 -10.31
C THR A 102 16.83 -0.10 -8.85
N ASN A 103 15.58 -0.06 -8.40
CA ASN A 103 15.23 0.21 -7.00
C ASN A 103 15.79 -0.87 -6.06
N ALA A 104 15.61 -2.15 -6.38
CA ALA A 104 16.11 -3.27 -5.59
C ALA A 104 17.66 -3.32 -5.50
N MET A 105 18.35 -2.70 -6.45
CA MET A 105 19.81 -2.67 -6.49
C MET A 105 20.45 -1.48 -5.75
N LEU A 106 19.68 -0.52 -5.23
CA LEU A 106 20.21 0.69 -4.59
C LEU A 106 21.11 0.39 -3.39
N ASN A 107 20.66 -0.48 -2.50
CA ASN A 107 21.37 -0.85 -1.27
C ASN A 107 22.26 -2.08 -1.41
N GLU A 108 22.50 -2.54 -2.62
CA GLU A 108 23.38 -3.69 -2.88
C GLU A 108 24.87 -3.33 -2.86
N GLY A 109 25.21 -2.05 -2.99
CA GLY A 109 26.58 -1.60 -2.88
C GLY A 109 26.76 -0.11 -3.15
N VAL A 110 27.64 0.51 -2.37
CA VAL A 110 28.20 1.84 -2.61
C VAL A 110 29.73 1.77 -2.58
N LYS A 111 30.42 2.86 -2.91
CA LYS A 111 31.89 2.86 -2.93
C LYS A 111 32.46 2.40 -1.57
N GLY A 112 33.13 1.25 -1.59
CA GLY A 112 33.80 0.69 -0.40
C GLY A 112 32.90 -0.02 0.60
N LYS A 113 31.61 -0.20 0.29
CA LYS A 113 30.66 -0.94 1.16
C LYS A 113 29.81 -1.87 0.29
N ASP A 114 29.75 -3.12 0.66
CA ASP A 114 28.79 -4.09 0.13
C ASP A 114 27.42 -4.04 0.86
N VAL A 115 26.50 -4.91 0.47
CA VAL A 115 25.15 -4.97 1.06
C VAL A 115 25.18 -5.20 2.57
N SER A 116 26.10 -6.05 3.08
CA SER A 116 26.25 -6.32 4.51
C SER A 116 26.75 -5.09 5.27
N ALA A 117 27.76 -4.40 4.74
CA ALA A 117 28.31 -3.19 5.34
C ALA A 117 27.29 -2.04 5.33
N ILE A 118 26.44 -1.95 4.32
CA ILE A 118 25.34 -0.98 4.27
C ILE A 118 24.29 -1.30 5.35
N ALA A 119 23.85 -2.56 5.45
CA ALA A 119 22.89 -2.99 6.47
C ALA A 119 23.40 -2.73 7.88
N GLN A 120 24.62 -3.17 8.19
CA GLN A 120 25.29 -2.91 9.47
C GLN A 120 25.46 -1.42 9.77
N GLY A 121 25.70 -0.62 8.72
CA GLY A 121 25.80 0.83 8.84
C GLY A 121 24.51 1.48 9.34
N PHE A 122 23.36 1.11 8.82
CA PHE A 122 22.06 1.58 9.31
C PHE A 122 21.72 1.00 10.69
N GLU A 123 21.81 -0.32 10.85
CA GLU A 123 21.51 -1.03 12.11
C GLU A 123 22.34 -0.50 13.30
N GLY A 124 23.63 -0.26 13.09
CA GLY A 124 24.53 0.29 14.12
C GLY A 124 24.19 1.72 14.56
N LEU A 125 23.42 2.44 13.78
CA LEU A 125 22.90 3.77 14.09
C LEU A 125 21.48 3.73 14.68
N GLY A 126 20.83 2.56 14.70
CA GLY A 126 19.41 2.44 15.00
C GLY A 126 18.53 3.07 13.91
N ALA A 127 19.03 3.13 12.68
CA ALA A 127 18.32 3.67 11.53
C ALA A 127 17.72 2.55 10.67
N GLU A 128 16.61 2.87 10.01
CA GLU A 128 15.89 1.95 9.10
C GLU A 128 15.91 2.53 7.68
N PHE A 129 16.35 1.72 6.74
CA PHE A 129 16.29 2.01 5.30
C PHE A 129 15.27 1.09 4.64
N GLU A 130 14.38 1.68 3.86
CA GLU A 130 13.42 0.93 3.04
C GLU A 130 13.41 1.45 1.61
N ASN A 131 13.13 0.58 0.65
CA ASN A 131 12.91 0.95 -0.74
C ASN A 131 11.77 0.16 -1.36
N GLY A 132 11.14 0.72 -2.40
CA GLY A 132 10.04 0.08 -3.11
C GLY A 132 9.83 0.68 -4.49
N SER A 133 9.45 -0.16 -5.43
CA SER A 133 9.06 0.23 -6.78
C SER A 133 7.59 -0.05 -7.01
N TYR A 134 6.87 0.96 -7.46
CA TYR A 134 5.44 0.91 -7.76
C TYR A 134 5.21 1.24 -9.23
N ARG A 135 3.95 1.31 -9.63
CA ARG A 135 3.63 1.60 -11.04
C ARG A 135 4.09 3.00 -11.46
N ASP A 136 3.79 4.03 -10.68
CA ASP A 136 4.15 5.41 -11.02
C ASP A 136 5.43 5.90 -10.33
N MET A 137 5.83 5.27 -9.22
CA MET A 137 6.86 5.82 -8.37
C MET A 137 7.88 4.79 -7.91
N ALA A 138 9.12 5.24 -7.77
CA ALA A 138 10.13 4.61 -6.93
C ALA A 138 10.19 5.38 -5.60
N VAL A 139 10.30 4.65 -4.51
CA VAL A 139 10.32 5.22 -3.16
C VAL A 139 11.54 4.71 -2.42
N THR A 140 12.18 5.58 -1.64
CA THR A 140 13.17 5.21 -0.63
C THR A 140 12.85 5.96 0.66
N SER A 141 13.01 5.30 1.80
CA SER A 141 12.69 5.88 3.10
C SER A 141 13.85 5.71 4.07
N LEU A 142 14.01 6.67 4.94
CA LEU A 142 14.93 6.63 6.07
C LEU A 142 14.19 7.02 7.33
N ARG A 143 14.27 6.20 8.36
CA ARG A 143 13.95 6.55 9.74
C ARG A 143 15.23 6.59 10.54
N SER A 144 15.43 7.62 11.36
CA SER A 144 16.58 7.75 12.24
C SER A 144 16.23 8.53 13.51
N LEU A 145 17.04 8.38 14.55
CA LEU A 145 17.02 9.31 15.68
C LEU A 145 17.42 10.71 15.21
N SER A 146 16.87 11.76 15.85
CA SER A 146 17.14 13.16 15.52
C SER A 146 18.49 13.67 16.03
N ALA A 147 19.10 12.99 17.02
CA ALA A 147 20.41 13.34 17.58
C ALA A 147 21.48 13.38 16.47
N PRO A 148 22.30 14.45 16.38
CA PRO A 148 23.26 14.64 15.28
C PRO A 148 24.24 13.48 15.06
N ASP A 149 24.74 12.86 16.16
CA ASP A 149 25.65 11.70 16.12
C ASP A 149 25.02 10.44 15.50
N LYS A 150 23.71 10.36 15.39
CA LYS A 150 22.94 9.30 14.71
C LYS A 150 22.44 9.74 13.36
N ARG A 151 21.82 10.92 13.30
CA ARG A 151 21.20 11.47 12.10
C ARG A 151 22.20 11.72 10.97
N GLU A 152 23.30 12.43 11.24
CA GLU A 152 24.25 12.81 10.20
C GLU A 152 24.90 11.61 9.49
N PRO A 153 25.44 10.59 10.20
CA PRO A 153 26.00 9.42 9.52
C PRO A 153 24.92 8.58 8.81
N ALA A 154 23.67 8.53 9.33
CA ALA A 154 22.56 7.84 8.67
C ALA A 154 22.17 8.54 7.37
N LEU A 155 22.05 9.87 7.37
CA LEU A 155 21.76 10.69 6.18
C LEU A 155 22.87 10.57 5.14
N LYS A 156 24.12 10.59 5.54
CA LYS A 156 25.26 10.40 4.64
C LYS A 156 25.21 9.04 3.96
N LEU A 157 24.98 7.96 4.72
CA LEU A 157 24.86 6.62 4.16
C LEU A 157 23.65 6.51 3.22
N PHE A 158 22.51 7.05 3.61
CA PHE A 158 21.31 7.11 2.79
C PHE A 158 21.56 7.85 1.47
N SER A 159 22.21 9.01 1.52
CA SER A 159 22.57 9.81 0.35
C SER A 159 23.54 9.06 -0.58
N GLU A 160 24.49 8.30 -0.03
CA GLU A 160 25.38 7.42 -0.81
C GLU A 160 24.59 6.31 -1.50
N VAL A 161 23.67 5.63 -0.79
CA VAL A 161 22.86 4.50 -1.29
C VAL A 161 21.91 4.95 -2.40
N VAL A 162 21.22 6.07 -2.22
CA VAL A 162 20.24 6.53 -3.21
C VAL A 162 20.91 7.25 -4.38
N GLY A 163 21.92 8.08 -4.11
CA GLY A 163 22.53 8.95 -5.12
C GLY A 163 23.69 8.31 -5.90
N LYS A 164 24.42 7.35 -5.31
CA LYS A 164 25.67 6.82 -5.88
C LYS A 164 25.80 5.30 -5.75
N PRO A 165 24.76 4.51 -6.05
CA PRO A 165 24.85 3.06 -6.01
C PRO A 165 25.85 2.54 -7.06
N THR A 166 26.60 1.50 -6.73
CA THR A 166 27.61 0.92 -7.64
C THR A 166 27.04 -0.15 -8.56
N PHE A 167 25.89 -0.72 -8.21
CA PHE A 167 25.23 -1.84 -8.94
C PHE A 167 26.19 -3.03 -9.14
N PRO A 168 26.58 -3.78 -8.09
CA PRO A 168 27.50 -4.91 -8.22
C PRO A 168 26.93 -6.01 -9.14
N ALA A 169 27.78 -6.60 -9.97
CA ALA A 169 27.35 -7.58 -10.97
C ALA A 169 26.86 -8.90 -10.36
N ASP A 170 27.47 -9.33 -9.26
CA ASP A 170 27.09 -10.52 -8.50
C ASP A 170 25.73 -10.33 -7.81
N SER A 171 25.49 -9.16 -7.22
CA SER A 171 24.18 -8.79 -6.66
C SER A 171 23.09 -8.78 -7.73
N LEU A 172 23.37 -8.20 -8.91
CA LEU A 172 22.44 -8.24 -10.04
C LEU A 172 22.11 -9.67 -10.44
N ALA A 173 23.11 -10.54 -10.55
CA ALA A 173 22.89 -11.95 -10.89
C ALA A 173 22.04 -12.66 -9.82
N ARG A 174 22.30 -12.42 -8.54
CA ARG A 174 21.53 -12.97 -7.42
C ARG A 174 20.08 -12.52 -7.45
N ILE A 175 19.81 -11.22 -7.61
CA ILE A 175 18.44 -10.68 -7.63
C ILE A 175 17.68 -11.22 -8.87
N LYS A 176 18.30 -11.28 -10.05
CA LYS A 176 17.69 -11.90 -11.23
C LYS A 176 17.30 -13.35 -11.02
N ASN A 177 18.14 -14.13 -10.34
CA ASN A 177 17.83 -15.52 -10.01
C ASN A 177 16.64 -15.62 -9.03
N GLN A 178 16.58 -14.75 -8.01
CA GLN A 178 15.45 -14.68 -7.08
C GLN A 178 14.14 -14.32 -7.80
N LEU A 179 14.16 -13.31 -8.66
CA LEU A 179 12.99 -12.93 -9.46
C LEU A 179 12.57 -14.05 -10.42
N SER A 180 13.53 -14.73 -11.08
CA SER A 180 13.22 -15.86 -11.95
C SER A 180 12.51 -16.99 -11.21
N ALA A 181 12.96 -17.32 -10.00
CA ALA A 181 12.29 -18.31 -9.16
C ALA A 181 10.88 -17.84 -8.75
N SER A 182 10.71 -16.55 -8.44
CA SER A 182 9.40 -15.96 -8.14
C SER A 182 8.45 -16.05 -9.35
N PHE A 183 8.95 -15.81 -10.57
CA PHE A 183 8.12 -15.92 -11.79
C PHE A 183 7.62 -17.35 -12.04
N GLU A 184 8.42 -18.37 -11.74
CA GLU A 184 7.97 -19.76 -11.85
C GLU A 184 6.84 -20.05 -10.83
N TYR A 185 6.96 -19.56 -9.61
CA TYR A 185 5.90 -19.68 -8.61
C TYR A 185 4.63 -18.91 -9.02
N GLN A 186 4.78 -17.73 -9.60
CA GLN A 186 3.65 -16.91 -10.07
C GLN A 186 2.79 -17.59 -11.13
N LYS A 187 3.37 -18.49 -11.96
CA LYS A 187 2.63 -19.29 -12.95
C LYS A 187 1.60 -20.24 -12.34
N GLN A 188 1.74 -20.54 -11.06
CA GLN A 188 0.82 -21.41 -10.31
C GLN A 188 -0.19 -20.62 -9.46
N ASN A 189 -0.15 -19.29 -9.53
CA ASN A 189 -1.01 -18.42 -8.74
C ASN A 189 -2.11 -17.80 -9.62
N PRO A 190 -3.38 -18.21 -9.44
CA PRO A 190 -4.50 -17.71 -10.26
C PRO A 190 -4.68 -16.19 -10.13
N GLY A 191 -4.38 -15.61 -8.96
CA GLY A 191 -4.43 -14.16 -8.75
C GLY A 191 -3.45 -13.40 -9.63
N THR A 192 -2.21 -13.87 -9.70
CA THR A 192 -1.18 -13.25 -10.55
C THR A 192 -1.50 -13.43 -12.04
N ILE A 193 -1.94 -14.63 -12.43
CA ILE A 193 -2.34 -14.94 -13.81
C ILE A 193 -3.48 -14.00 -14.24
N GLY A 194 -4.51 -13.92 -13.42
CA GLY A 194 -5.70 -13.07 -13.67
C GLY A 194 -5.34 -11.59 -13.72
N SER A 195 -4.54 -11.10 -12.77
CA SER A 195 -4.11 -9.71 -12.72
C SER A 195 -3.30 -9.30 -13.96
N LYS A 196 -2.34 -10.12 -14.38
CA LYS A 196 -1.56 -9.87 -15.61
C LYS A 196 -2.45 -9.78 -16.84
N ALA A 197 -3.38 -10.73 -17.00
CA ALA A 197 -4.33 -10.73 -18.10
C ALA A 197 -5.28 -9.53 -18.05
N LEU A 198 -5.78 -9.18 -16.86
CA LEU A 198 -6.66 -8.05 -16.66
C LEU A 198 -5.98 -6.72 -17.04
N PHE A 199 -4.79 -6.46 -16.53
CA PHE A 199 -4.06 -5.23 -16.83
C PHE A 199 -3.69 -5.13 -18.31
N GLN A 200 -3.29 -6.24 -18.94
CA GLN A 200 -3.04 -6.28 -20.38
C GLN A 200 -4.31 -5.94 -21.21
N LYS A 201 -5.47 -6.45 -20.81
CA LYS A 201 -6.74 -6.17 -21.48
C LYS A 201 -7.25 -4.76 -21.22
N LEU A 202 -7.05 -4.27 -20.00
CA LEU A 202 -7.52 -2.96 -19.57
C LEU A 202 -6.70 -1.82 -20.18
N TYR A 203 -5.39 -2.01 -20.30
CA TYR A 203 -4.47 -0.94 -20.68
C TYR A 203 -3.84 -1.10 -22.07
N GLY A 204 -3.93 -2.28 -22.71
CA GLY A 204 -3.42 -2.49 -24.07
C GLY A 204 -1.94 -2.17 -24.22
N ASP A 205 -1.62 -1.14 -25.00
CA ASP A 205 -0.24 -0.68 -25.25
C ASP A 205 0.22 0.42 -24.26
N HIS A 206 -0.63 0.83 -23.34
CA HIS A 206 -0.29 1.83 -22.33
C HIS A 206 0.74 1.26 -21.35
N PRO A 207 1.67 2.08 -20.80
CA PRO A 207 2.68 1.63 -19.83
C PRO A 207 2.15 0.90 -18.60
N TYR A 208 0.89 1.09 -18.24
CA TYR A 208 0.26 0.35 -17.14
C TYR A 208 -0.11 -1.10 -17.48
N ALA A 209 -0.03 -1.52 -18.73
CA ALA A 209 -0.41 -2.87 -19.15
C ALA A 209 0.55 -3.94 -18.66
N HIS A 210 1.87 -3.67 -18.71
CA HIS A 210 2.85 -4.69 -18.33
C HIS A 210 2.96 -4.88 -16.82
N PRO A 211 3.36 -6.08 -16.35
CA PRO A 211 3.63 -6.31 -14.94
C PRO A 211 4.72 -5.38 -14.41
N SER A 212 4.52 -4.83 -13.21
CA SER A 212 5.51 -3.92 -12.60
C SER A 212 6.84 -4.59 -12.28
N ASP A 213 6.82 -5.92 -12.13
CA ASP A 213 8.00 -6.75 -11.88
C ASP A 213 8.64 -7.28 -13.18
N GLY A 214 8.07 -6.95 -14.35
CA GLY A 214 8.50 -7.48 -15.64
C GLY A 214 8.15 -8.96 -15.80
N ASP A 215 8.98 -9.67 -16.56
CA ASP A 215 8.93 -11.13 -16.74
C ASP A 215 10.34 -11.73 -16.80
N ALA A 216 10.43 -13.05 -16.82
CA ALA A 216 11.73 -13.74 -16.82
C ALA A 216 12.60 -13.37 -18.04
N LYS A 217 12.01 -13.09 -19.21
CA LYS A 217 12.73 -12.70 -20.41
C LYS A 217 13.29 -11.29 -20.30
N SER A 218 12.44 -10.33 -19.92
CA SER A 218 12.83 -8.92 -19.79
C SER A 218 13.87 -8.72 -18.69
N ILE A 219 13.65 -9.29 -17.50
CA ILE A 219 14.58 -9.19 -16.37
C ILE A 219 15.96 -9.78 -16.70
N ASN A 220 16.01 -10.95 -17.35
CA ASN A 220 17.30 -11.56 -17.73
C ASN A 220 18.05 -10.72 -18.77
N ALA A 221 17.36 -9.99 -19.63
CA ALA A 221 17.96 -9.13 -20.64
C ALA A 221 18.53 -7.81 -20.11
N ILE A 222 18.07 -7.33 -18.93
CA ILE A 222 18.52 -6.05 -18.35
C ILE A 222 20.02 -6.10 -18.02
N THR A 223 20.74 -5.05 -18.43
CA THR A 223 22.18 -4.91 -18.20
C THR A 223 22.51 -3.87 -17.15
N LEU A 224 23.71 -3.92 -16.57
CA LEU A 224 24.22 -2.90 -15.64
C LEU A 224 24.22 -1.50 -16.27
N ALA A 225 24.51 -1.38 -17.55
CA ALA A 225 24.50 -0.10 -18.26
C ALA A 225 23.09 0.51 -18.29
N GLN A 226 22.06 -0.33 -18.53
CA GLN A 226 20.67 0.12 -18.51
C GLN A 226 20.22 0.54 -17.11
N LEU A 227 20.60 -0.21 -16.05
CA LEU A 227 20.30 0.18 -14.65
C LEU A 227 20.90 1.55 -14.31
N LYS A 228 22.18 1.76 -14.66
CA LYS A 228 22.87 3.04 -14.44
C LYS A 228 22.20 4.19 -15.20
N ALA A 229 21.80 3.94 -16.46
CA ALA A 229 21.10 4.93 -17.27
C ALA A 229 19.72 5.26 -16.70
N PHE A 230 18.95 4.24 -16.28
CA PHE A 230 17.64 4.43 -15.65
C PHE A 230 17.77 5.19 -14.32
N HIS A 231 18.74 4.83 -13.47
CA HIS A 231 19.03 5.52 -12.23
C HIS A 231 19.38 7.00 -12.48
N ALA A 232 20.30 7.28 -13.40
CA ALA A 232 20.70 8.65 -13.70
C ALA A 232 19.54 9.55 -14.19
N LYS A 233 18.58 8.96 -14.92
CA LYS A 233 17.39 9.65 -15.42
C LYS A 233 16.29 9.72 -14.37
N GLY A 234 15.95 8.60 -13.75
CA GLY A 234 14.78 8.44 -12.89
C GLY A 234 14.98 8.97 -11.47
N TYR A 235 16.20 8.84 -10.93
CA TYR A 235 16.52 9.29 -9.56
C TYR A 235 17.15 10.69 -9.52
N ALA A 236 16.92 11.49 -10.57
CA ALA A 236 17.42 12.85 -10.63
C ALA A 236 16.72 13.76 -9.63
N ALA A 237 17.45 14.75 -9.09
CA ALA A 237 16.94 15.69 -8.09
C ALA A 237 15.69 16.44 -8.57
N GLY A 238 15.64 16.90 -9.83
CA GLY A 238 14.45 17.56 -10.39
C GLY A 238 13.24 16.64 -10.57
N ASN A 239 13.43 15.33 -10.42
CA ASN A 239 12.36 14.30 -10.43
C ASN A 239 11.98 13.84 -9.03
N ALA A 240 12.55 14.43 -7.97
CA ALA A 240 12.40 14.00 -6.59
C ALA A 240 11.39 14.86 -5.81
N VAL A 241 10.59 14.19 -5.00
CA VAL A 241 9.86 14.77 -3.88
C VAL A 241 10.50 14.27 -2.58
N ILE A 242 10.87 15.17 -1.70
CA ILE A 242 11.40 14.89 -0.37
C ILE A 242 10.31 15.21 0.65
N ALA A 243 9.69 14.20 1.21
CA ALA A 243 8.79 14.34 2.35
C ALA A 243 9.60 14.11 3.63
N LEU A 244 9.48 14.99 4.62
CA LEU A 244 10.24 14.97 5.86
C LEU A 244 9.33 15.31 7.05
N VAL A 245 9.41 14.51 8.10
CA VAL A 245 8.65 14.71 9.34
C VAL A 245 9.57 14.41 10.52
N GLY A 246 9.50 15.18 11.57
CA GLY A 246 10.17 14.82 12.81
C GLY A 246 10.73 15.99 13.60
N ASP A 247 11.60 15.63 14.54
CA ASP A 247 12.25 16.54 15.47
C ASP A 247 13.43 17.27 14.79
N LEU A 248 13.07 18.25 13.97
CA LEU A 248 13.97 19.15 13.27
C LEU A 248 13.40 20.57 13.30
N SER A 249 14.25 21.58 13.38
CA SER A 249 13.86 22.93 13.00
C SER A 249 13.74 23.05 11.48
N LYS A 250 13.14 24.14 11.02
CA LYS A 250 13.04 24.43 9.58
C LYS A 250 14.42 24.51 8.92
N GLU A 251 15.38 25.14 9.57
CA GLU A 251 16.76 25.31 9.11
C GLU A 251 17.47 23.95 9.00
N GLU A 252 17.30 23.08 9.99
CA GLU A 252 17.82 21.71 9.96
C GLU A 252 17.17 20.88 8.86
N ALA A 253 15.84 20.98 8.68
CA ALA A 253 15.14 20.31 7.60
C ALA A 253 15.60 20.79 6.21
N GLN A 254 15.90 22.09 6.06
CA GLN A 254 16.48 22.65 4.84
C GLN A 254 17.88 22.08 4.58
N ALA A 255 18.74 21.98 5.61
CA ALA A 255 20.07 21.40 5.49
C ALA A 255 20.01 19.90 5.10
N VAL A 256 19.13 19.13 5.75
CA VAL A 256 18.90 17.71 5.42
C VAL A 256 18.46 17.55 3.96
N ALA A 257 17.47 18.32 3.53
CA ALA A 257 16.96 18.25 2.15
C ALA A 257 18.02 18.66 1.12
N ALA A 258 18.84 19.68 1.43
CA ALA A 258 19.94 20.12 0.57
C ALA A 258 21.02 19.04 0.44
N GLU A 259 21.46 18.42 1.56
CA GLU A 259 22.45 17.34 1.57
C GLU A 259 21.99 16.17 0.69
N VAL A 260 20.74 15.70 0.92
CA VAL A 260 20.19 14.56 0.19
C VAL A 260 20.07 14.90 -1.29
N SER A 261 19.49 16.06 -1.65
CA SER A 261 19.28 16.42 -3.04
C SER A 261 20.58 16.65 -3.81
N ALA A 262 21.62 17.19 -3.16
CA ALA A 262 22.94 17.37 -3.76
C ALA A 262 23.66 16.05 -4.09
N ALA A 263 23.30 14.96 -3.40
CA ALA A 263 23.83 13.63 -3.69
C ALA A 263 23.19 12.93 -4.89
N LEU A 264 21.97 13.35 -5.27
CA LEU A 264 21.22 12.75 -6.37
C LEU A 264 21.81 13.10 -7.75
N PRO A 265 21.57 12.28 -8.78
CA PRO A 265 21.86 12.65 -10.16
C PRO A 265 21.20 13.99 -10.53
N LYS A 266 21.87 14.77 -11.39
CA LYS A 266 21.29 16.00 -11.93
C LYS A 266 20.38 15.67 -13.13
N GLY A 267 19.21 16.26 -13.17
CA GLY A 267 18.28 16.09 -14.29
C GLY A 267 16.91 16.70 -13.99
N PRO A 268 16.08 16.89 -15.02
CA PRO A 268 14.72 17.41 -14.87
C PRO A 268 13.76 16.34 -14.36
N ALA A 269 12.54 16.76 -14.03
CA ALA A 269 11.41 15.84 -13.84
C ALA A 269 11.12 15.05 -15.11
N LEU A 270 10.69 13.80 -14.94
CA LEU A 270 10.23 12.97 -16.05
C LEU A 270 8.84 13.40 -16.52
N ALA A 271 8.56 13.14 -17.79
CA ALA A 271 7.24 13.39 -18.35
C ALA A 271 6.19 12.51 -17.65
N LYS A 272 5.02 13.08 -17.41
CA LYS A 272 3.87 12.32 -16.90
C LYS A 272 3.42 11.32 -17.96
N VAL A 273 2.91 10.17 -17.49
CA VAL A 273 2.29 9.16 -18.34
C VAL A 273 0.99 9.74 -18.92
N ALA A 274 0.75 9.54 -20.20
CA ALA A 274 -0.50 9.96 -20.84
C ALA A 274 -1.67 9.11 -20.36
N ASP A 275 -2.90 9.59 -20.52
CA ASP A 275 -4.07 8.80 -20.17
C ASP A 275 -4.23 7.59 -21.12
N PRO A 276 -4.72 6.46 -20.61
CA PRO A 276 -4.96 5.26 -21.41
C PRO A 276 -6.16 5.44 -22.35
N VAL A 277 -6.16 4.64 -23.41
CA VAL A 277 -7.31 4.55 -24.33
C VAL A 277 -8.36 3.63 -23.73
N GLU A 278 -9.65 3.96 -23.89
CA GLU A 278 -10.77 3.15 -23.42
C GLU A 278 -10.67 1.70 -23.94
N PRO A 279 -10.67 0.69 -23.05
CA PRO A 279 -10.53 -0.69 -23.43
C PRO A 279 -11.82 -1.23 -24.07
N LYS A 280 -11.66 -2.30 -24.84
CA LYS A 280 -12.83 -3.06 -25.32
C LYS A 280 -13.36 -3.96 -24.19
N ALA A 281 -14.61 -3.75 -23.82
CA ALA A 281 -15.32 -4.62 -22.87
C ALA A 281 -15.35 -6.08 -23.32
N GLY A 282 -15.39 -6.99 -22.37
CA GLY A 282 -15.54 -8.41 -22.66
C GLY A 282 -15.06 -9.32 -21.53
N VAL A 283 -15.38 -10.60 -21.68
CA VAL A 283 -14.98 -11.65 -20.72
C VAL A 283 -13.85 -12.48 -21.31
N THR A 284 -12.81 -12.70 -20.53
CA THR A 284 -11.71 -13.62 -20.84
C THR A 284 -11.63 -14.67 -19.76
N HIS A 285 -11.85 -15.94 -20.13
CA HIS A 285 -11.69 -17.08 -19.24
C HIS A 285 -10.30 -17.68 -19.42
N ILE A 286 -9.65 -18.01 -18.30
CA ILE A 286 -8.35 -18.70 -18.26
C ILE A 286 -8.56 -20.00 -17.49
N GLU A 287 -8.38 -21.12 -18.20
CA GLU A 287 -8.50 -22.45 -17.60
C GLU A 287 -7.40 -22.65 -16.55
N PHE A 288 -7.80 -23.06 -15.34
CA PHE A 288 -6.87 -23.30 -14.23
C PHE A 288 -7.41 -24.41 -13.32
N PRO A 289 -6.58 -25.42 -12.96
CA PRO A 289 -6.99 -26.55 -12.14
C PRO A 289 -7.20 -26.14 -10.67
N SER A 290 -8.42 -25.80 -10.31
CA SER A 290 -8.83 -25.37 -8.97
C SER A 290 -10.27 -25.78 -8.67
N ASN A 291 -10.65 -25.82 -7.40
CA ASN A 291 -12.06 -25.96 -6.99
C ASN A 291 -12.80 -24.61 -6.94
N GLN A 292 -12.10 -23.52 -7.13
CA GLN A 292 -12.65 -22.17 -7.12
C GLN A 292 -12.30 -21.45 -8.42
N THR A 293 -13.11 -20.47 -8.77
CA THR A 293 -12.85 -19.53 -9.86
C THR A 293 -12.63 -18.13 -9.26
N LEU A 294 -11.51 -17.52 -9.61
CA LEU A 294 -11.25 -16.10 -9.37
C LEU A 294 -12.06 -15.30 -10.40
N LEU A 295 -12.76 -14.29 -9.94
CA LEU A 295 -13.50 -13.32 -10.76
C LEU A 295 -12.87 -11.94 -10.54
N MET A 296 -12.44 -11.30 -11.61
CA MET A 296 -11.88 -9.95 -11.63
C MET A 296 -12.62 -9.11 -12.67
N LEU A 297 -13.29 -8.05 -12.22
CA LEU A 297 -13.96 -7.10 -13.09
C LEU A 297 -13.22 -5.77 -12.96
N ALA A 298 -12.94 -5.11 -14.06
CA ALA A 298 -12.28 -3.80 -14.04
C ALA A 298 -12.73 -2.89 -15.18
N GLN A 299 -12.61 -1.60 -14.97
CA GLN A 299 -12.62 -0.58 -16.03
C GLN A 299 -11.64 0.53 -15.67
N LEU A 300 -11.36 1.42 -16.61
CA LEU A 300 -10.61 2.63 -16.30
C LEU A 300 -11.37 3.42 -15.23
N GLY A 301 -10.65 3.81 -14.20
CA GLY A 301 -11.19 4.59 -13.09
C GLY A 301 -10.78 6.05 -13.22
N ILE A 302 -10.04 6.55 -12.24
CA ILE A 302 -9.74 7.98 -12.10
C ILE A 302 -8.25 8.26 -11.90
N THR A 303 -7.86 9.50 -12.15
CA THR A 303 -6.58 10.05 -11.71
C THR A 303 -6.66 10.47 -10.25
N ARG A 304 -5.51 10.65 -9.60
CA ARG A 304 -5.45 11.09 -8.19
C ARG A 304 -6.00 12.51 -7.98
N THR A 305 -6.01 13.32 -9.02
CA THR A 305 -6.49 14.72 -9.00
C THR A 305 -7.94 14.87 -9.46
N ASP A 306 -8.66 13.77 -9.66
CA ASP A 306 -10.06 13.82 -10.10
C ASP A 306 -10.94 14.56 -9.08
N PRO A 307 -11.75 15.53 -9.48
CA PRO A 307 -12.61 16.28 -8.55
C PRO A 307 -13.69 15.43 -7.87
N ASP A 308 -14.07 14.30 -8.47
CA ASP A 308 -15.06 13.39 -7.89
C ASP A 308 -14.43 12.40 -6.89
N TYR A 309 -13.12 12.48 -6.62
CA TYR A 309 -12.38 11.52 -5.79
C TYR A 309 -13.05 11.25 -4.42
N ALA A 310 -13.49 12.28 -3.72
CA ALA A 310 -14.14 12.13 -2.42
C ALA A 310 -15.49 11.41 -2.52
N ALA A 311 -16.33 11.80 -3.48
CA ALA A 311 -17.64 11.18 -3.71
C ALA A 311 -17.50 9.72 -4.13
N LEU A 312 -16.52 9.42 -5.00
CA LEU A 312 -16.22 8.06 -5.45
C LEU A 312 -15.67 7.18 -4.32
N THR A 313 -14.81 7.73 -3.45
CA THR A 313 -14.29 6.99 -2.29
C THR A 313 -15.42 6.64 -1.33
N VAL A 314 -16.29 7.60 -1.00
CA VAL A 314 -17.46 7.37 -0.14
C VAL A 314 -18.42 6.37 -0.78
N GLY A 315 -18.74 6.53 -2.08
CA GLY A 315 -19.60 5.62 -2.81
C GLY A 315 -19.05 4.19 -2.89
N ASN A 316 -17.75 4.07 -3.14
CA ASN A 316 -17.09 2.78 -3.15
C ASN A 316 -17.08 2.10 -1.77
N SER A 317 -16.94 2.85 -0.68
CA SER A 317 -17.02 2.29 0.67
C SER A 317 -18.39 1.64 0.92
N VAL A 318 -19.48 2.24 0.44
CA VAL A 318 -20.81 1.61 0.47
C VAL A 318 -20.89 0.40 -0.44
N LEU A 319 -20.34 0.47 -1.66
CA LEU A 319 -20.46 -0.61 -2.65
C LEU A 319 -19.66 -1.86 -2.25
N GLY A 320 -18.35 -1.73 -1.99
CA GLY A 320 -17.49 -2.89 -1.75
C GLY A 320 -16.15 -2.55 -1.05
N GLY A 321 -15.88 -1.28 -0.74
CA GLY A 321 -14.65 -0.83 -0.07
C GLY A 321 -14.72 -0.82 1.46
N GLY A 322 -15.91 -0.76 2.04
CA GLY A 322 -16.17 -0.65 3.48
C GLY A 322 -16.19 -2.00 4.23
N GLY A 323 -15.52 -3.03 3.73
CA GLY A 323 -15.45 -4.32 4.42
C GLY A 323 -16.83 -4.97 4.60
N PHE A 324 -17.11 -5.50 5.80
CA PHE A 324 -18.33 -6.25 6.11
C PHE A 324 -19.63 -5.45 5.98
N GLY A 325 -19.58 -4.14 6.12
CA GLY A 325 -20.76 -3.27 5.97
C GLY A 325 -21.14 -2.95 4.53
N SER A 326 -20.33 -3.36 3.54
CA SER A 326 -20.58 -3.03 2.14
C SER A 326 -21.63 -3.91 1.50
N ARG A 327 -22.32 -3.39 0.44
CA ARG A 327 -23.35 -4.13 -0.27
C ARG A 327 -22.86 -5.44 -0.89
N LEU A 328 -21.69 -5.42 -1.52
CA LEU A 328 -21.11 -6.63 -2.11
C LEU A 328 -20.86 -7.70 -1.05
N MET A 329 -20.29 -7.35 0.10
CA MET A 329 -20.08 -8.30 1.19
C MET A 329 -21.40 -8.84 1.73
N THR A 330 -22.37 -7.99 1.98
CA THR A 330 -23.70 -8.39 2.47
C THR A 330 -24.40 -9.33 1.50
N GLU A 331 -24.47 -8.98 0.21
CA GLU A 331 -25.25 -9.75 -0.76
C GLU A 331 -24.56 -11.05 -1.20
N VAL A 332 -23.23 -11.01 -1.42
CA VAL A 332 -22.50 -12.14 -1.99
C VAL A 332 -22.03 -13.10 -0.89
N ARG A 333 -21.53 -12.55 0.23
CA ARG A 333 -20.98 -13.36 1.32
C ARG A 333 -22.02 -13.68 2.38
N GLU A 334 -22.59 -12.66 3.03
CA GLU A 334 -23.38 -12.89 4.25
C GLU A 334 -24.71 -13.57 3.94
N LYS A 335 -25.44 -13.11 2.91
CA LYS A 335 -26.74 -13.66 2.55
C LYS A 335 -26.66 -14.97 1.77
N ARG A 336 -25.55 -15.24 1.03
CA ARG A 336 -25.50 -16.40 0.10
C ARG A 336 -24.32 -17.32 0.30
N GLY A 337 -23.32 -16.96 1.08
CA GLY A 337 -22.13 -17.80 1.35
C GLY A 337 -21.34 -18.17 0.08
N LEU A 338 -21.30 -17.26 -0.92
CA LEU A 338 -20.67 -17.53 -2.22
C LEU A 338 -19.16 -17.31 -2.20
N THR A 339 -18.66 -16.51 -1.27
CA THR A 339 -17.24 -16.13 -1.17
C THR A 339 -16.82 -15.93 0.28
N TYR A 340 -15.55 -16.01 0.55
CA TYR A 340 -14.96 -15.53 1.82
C TYR A 340 -14.79 -14.02 1.84
N GLY A 341 -14.64 -13.40 0.68
CA GLY A 341 -14.50 -11.95 0.57
C GLY A 341 -14.72 -11.46 -0.85
N VAL A 342 -15.35 -10.31 -0.96
CA VAL A 342 -15.50 -9.54 -2.18
C VAL A 342 -15.17 -8.10 -1.85
N SER A 343 -14.40 -7.45 -2.71
CA SER A 343 -14.05 -6.04 -2.53
C SER A 343 -14.10 -5.29 -3.84
N SER A 344 -14.34 -3.99 -3.76
CA SER A 344 -14.18 -3.06 -4.87
C SER A 344 -13.29 -1.88 -4.47
N GLY A 345 -12.65 -1.25 -5.46
CA GLY A 345 -11.77 -0.12 -5.19
C GLY A 345 -11.34 0.65 -6.42
N PHE A 346 -11.12 1.95 -6.23
CA PHE A 346 -10.43 2.82 -7.17
C PHE A 346 -8.95 2.87 -6.80
N SER A 347 -8.07 2.56 -7.75
CA SER A 347 -6.63 2.80 -7.62
C SER A 347 -6.27 4.06 -8.39
N ALA A 348 -6.51 5.23 -7.78
CA ALA A 348 -6.21 6.50 -8.41
C ALA A 348 -4.70 6.72 -8.56
N MET A 349 -4.22 6.96 -9.79
CA MET A 349 -2.81 7.07 -10.16
C MET A 349 -2.52 8.38 -10.91
N GLN A 350 -1.34 8.56 -11.50
CA GLN A 350 -1.01 9.75 -12.30
C GLN A 350 -1.85 9.83 -13.58
N ALA A 351 -1.94 8.74 -14.34
CA ALA A 351 -2.94 8.54 -15.37
C ALA A 351 -4.15 7.79 -14.76
N GLN A 352 -5.22 7.60 -15.54
CA GLN A 352 -6.39 6.87 -15.04
C GLN A 352 -6.01 5.47 -14.56
N GLY A 353 -6.07 5.28 -13.24
CA GLY A 353 -5.92 3.98 -12.62
C GLY A 353 -7.21 3.17 -12.68
N PRO A 354 -7.21 1.88 -12.35
CA PRO A 354 -8.38 1.03 -12.49
C PRO A 354 -9.39 1.23 -11.35
N PHE A 355 -10.68 1.07 -11.66
CA PHE A 355 -11.66 0.55 -10.73
C PHE A 355 -11.69 -0.96 -10.87
N MET A 356 -11.67 -1.69 -9.76
CA MET A 356 -11.65 -3.16 -9.77
C MET A 356 -12.63 -3.75 -8.76
N ILE A 357 -13.22 -4.89 -9.10
CA ILE A 357 -13.95 -5.78 -8.19
C ILE A 357 -13.27 -7.13 -8.23
N ASN A 358 -12.96 -7.70 -7.06
CA ASN A 358 -12.27 -8.98 -6.95
C ASN A 358 -12.99 -9.89 -5.96
N LEU A 359 -13.17 -11.15 -6.34
CA LEU A 359 -13.67 -12.21 -5.46
C LEU A 359 -13.25 -13.59 -5.96
N GLN A 360 -13.33 -14.58 -5.09
CA GLN A 360 -13.24 -15.99 -5.44
C GLN A 360 -14.52 -16.70 -5.03
N THR A 361 -15.01 -17.59 -5.86
CA THR A 361 -16.21 -18.38 -5.59
C THR A 361 -16.01 -19.82 -6.03
N ARG A 362 -16.90 -20.74 -5.63
CA ARG A 362 -16.89 -22.11 -6.10
C ARG A 362 -17.05 -22.15 -7.63
N ALA A 363 -16.29 -23.02 -8.28
CA ALA A 363 -16.25 -23.06 -9.74
C ALA A 363 -17.65 -23.27 -10.38
N GLU A 364 -18.48 -24.13 -9.80
CA GLU A 364 -19.83 -24.41 -10.27
C GLU A 364 -20.83 -23.26 -10.05
N MET A 365 -20.42 -22.16 -9.43
CA MET A 365 -21.29 -21.00 -9.18
C MET A 365 -20.73 -19.71 -9.80
N ASN A 366 -19.63 -19.78 -10.53
CA ASN A 366 -18.89 -18.58 -10.95
C ASN A 366 -19.71 -17.68 -11.89
N GLU A 367 -20.37 -18.23 -12.91
CA GLU A 367 -21.15 -17.43 -13.87
C GLU A 367 -22.34 -16.73 -13.21
N ASN A 368 -23.05 -17.43 -12.34
CA ASN A 368 -24.21 -16.88 -11.66
C ASN A 368 -23.80 -15.87 -10.58
N THR A 369 -22.64 -16.09 -9.92
CA THR A 369 -22.03 -15.10 -9.00
C THR A 369 -21.59 -13.85 -9.75
N LEU A 370 -20.99 -13.98 -10.93
CA LEU A 370 -20.65 -12.85 -11.78
C LEU A 370 -21.88 -11.99 -12.14
N LYS A 371 -22.96 -12.65 -12.60
CA LYS A 371 -24.23 -11.96 -12.90
C LYS A 371 -24.81 -11.24 -11.67
N LEU A 372 -24.74 -11.88 -10.50
CA LEU A 372 -25.18 -11.27 -9.24
C LEU A 372 -24.36 -10.01 -8.92
N VAL A 373 -23.03 -10.08 -8.99
CA VAL A 373 -22.15 -8.92 -8.74
C VAL A 373 -22.49 -7.79 -9.73
N GLN A 374 -22.63 -8.10 -11.01
CA GLN A 374 -23.01 -7.10 -12.02
C GLN A 374 -24.37 -6.47 -11.71
N SER A 375 -25.36 -7.27 -11.27
CA SER A 375 -26.69 -6.74 -10.92
C SER A 375 -26.65 -5.83 -9.70
N ILE A 376 -25.83 -6.15 -8.67
CA ILE A 376 -25.65 -5.31 -7.48
C ILE A 376 -25.01 -3.96 -7.87
N VAL A 377 -23.99 -3.99 -8.73
CA VAL A 377 -23.37 -2.75 -9.22
C VAL A 377 -24.35 -1.92 -10.04
N LYS A 378 -25.10 -2.54 -10.98
CA LYS A 378 -26.14 -1.84 -11.76
C LYS A 378 -27.20 -1.19 -10.87
N ASP A 379 -27.68 -1.93 -9.86
CA ASP A 379 -28.64 -1.39 -8.90
C ASP A 379 -28.04 -0.19 -8.11
N PHE A 380 -26.79 -0.31 -7.68
CA PHE A 380 -26.11 0.78 -6.97
C PHE A 380 -25.95 2.02 -7.84
N LEU A 381 -25.57 1.87 -9.11
CA LEU A 381 -25.45 2.99 -10.05
C LEU A 381 -26.82 3.64 -10.33
N ALA A 382 -27.88 2.82 -10.46
CA ALA A 382 -29.21 3.33 -10.71
C ALA A 382 -29.85 4.06 -9.52
N ASN A 383 -29.64 3.58 -8.30
CA ASN A 383 -30.34 4.05 -7.10
C ASN A 383 -29.47 4.86 -6.13
N GLY A 384 -28.14 4.70 -6.18
CA GLY A 384 -27.21 5.28 -5.21
C GLY A 384 -27.22 4.56 -3.86
N PRO A 385 -26.49 5.09 -2.86
CA PRO A 385 -26.59 4.62 -1.49
C PRO A 385 -27.89 5.08 -0.83
N THR A 386 -28.34 4.37 0.19
CA THR A 386 -29.35 4.90 1.11
C THR A 386 -28.71 5.96 2.01
N GLN A 387 -29.54 6.87 2.61
CA GLN A 387 -29.04 7.86 3.55
C GLN A 387 -28.35 7.19 4.74
N LYS A 388 -28.89 6.06 5.23
CA LYS A 388 -28.27 5.32 6.35
C LYS A 388 -26.88 4.79 6.00
N GLU A 389 -26.70 4.17 4.83
CA GLU A 389 -25.39 3.68 4.36
C GLU A 389 -24.39 4.83 4.24
N LEU A 390 -24.82 5.97 3.69
CA LEU A 390 -23.99 7.16 3.58
C LEU A 390 -23.57 7.69 4.95
N ASP A 391 -24.48 7.78 5.90
CA ASP A 391 -24.21 8.28 7.26
C ASP A 391 -23.26 7.31 8.01
N ASP A 392 -23.44 6.01 7.85
CA ASP A 392 -22.58 4.99 8.45
C ASP A 392 -21.13 5.11 7.92
N VAL A 393 -20.95 5.23 6.62
CA VAL A 393 -19.62 5.41 5.99
C VAL A 393 -18.98 6.73 6.39
N LYS A 394 -19.74 7.82 6.45
CA LYS A 394 -19.22 9.11 6.91
C LYS A 394 -18.73 9.06 8.35
N ARG A 395 -19.45 8.36 9.25
CA ARG A 395 -19.00 8.16 10.63
C ARG A 395 -17.73 7.35 10.71
N GLU A 396 -17.61 6.27 9.93
CA GLU A 396 -16.42 5.43 9.87
C GLU A 396 -15.21 6.23 9.36
N LEU A 397 -15.34 6.93 8.23
CA LEU A 397 -14.28 7.77 7.66
C LEU A 397 -13.84 8.87 8.63
N THR A 398 -14.80 9.54 9.29
CA THR A 398 -14.49 10.59 10.25
C THR A 398 -13.79 10.03 11.49
N GLY A 399 -14.21 8.87 11.98
CA GLY A 399 -13.64 8.22 13.15
C GLY A 399 -12.24 7.67 12.91
N SER A 400 -11.97 7.14 11.71
CA SER A 400 -10.67 6.57 11.35
C SER A 400 -9.66 7.60 10.83
N PHE A 401 -10.11 8.74 10.33
CA PHE A 401 -9.23 9.75 9.72
C PHE A 401 -8.07 10.23 10.61
N PRO A 402 -8.25 10.47 11.93
CA PRO A 402 -7.12 10.86 12.78
C PRO A 402 -5.95 9.86 12.74
N LEU A 403 -6.23 8.58 12.48
CA LEU A 403 -5.20 7.55 12.37
C LEU A 403 -4.28 7.74 11.15
N THR A 404 -4.75 8.45 10.12
CA THR A 404 -3.94 8.75 8.91
C THR A 404 -2.79 9.74 9.18
N ALA A 405 -2.81 10.41 10.32
CA ALA A 405 -1.78 11.35 10.78
C ALA A 405 -1.33 11.06 12.24
N ALA A 406 -1.51 9.83 12.72
CA ALA A 406 -1.23 9.45 14.11
C ALA A 406 0.25 9.17 14.40
N SER A 407 1.09 9.03 13.36
CA SER A 407 2.54 8.79 13.52
C SER A 407 3.33 9.54 12.44
N ASN A 408 4.62 9.77 12.70
CA ASN A 408 5.51 10.36 11.70
C ASN A 408 5.51 9.56 10.38
N SER A 409 5.51 8.23 10.47
CA SER A 409 5.43 7.34 9.29
C SER A 409 4.14 7.55 8.49
N ALA A 410 3.00 7.71 9.17
CA ALA A 410 1.73 8.01 8.50
C ALA A 410 1.76 9.40 7.84
N ILE A 411 2.25 10.41 8.57
CA ILE A 411 2.35 11.79 8.05
C ILE A 411 3.28 11.85 6.84
N VAL A 412 4.49 11.26 6.92
CA VAL A 412 5.46 11.31 5.80
C VAL A 412 4.93 10.62 4.55
N ALA A 413 4.11 9.58 4.70
CA ALA A 413 3.43 8.93 3.58
C ALA A 413 2.40 9.87 2.91
N GLN A 414 1.63 10.62 3.71
CA GLN A 414 0.68 11.62 3.18
C GLN A 414 1.41 12.77 2.49
N LEU A 415 2.48 13.31 3.09
CA LEU A 415 3.31 14.35 2.46
C LEU A 415 3.89 13.88 1.13
N GLY A 416 4.36 12.63 1.08
CA GLY A 416 4.85 12.02 -0.14
C GLY A 416 3.79 11.97 -1.24
N ALA A 417 2.56 11.57 -0.92
CA ALA A 417 1.45 11.57 -1.86
C ALA A 417 1.05 12.99 -2.30
N ILE A 418 0.95 13.94 -1.37
CA ILE A 418 0.66 15.35 -1.66
C ILE A 418 1.71 15.92 -2.62
N GLY A 419 2.99 15.68 -2.34
CA GLY A 419 4.09 16.18 -3.18
C GLY A 419 4.13 15.54 -4.56
N PHE A 420 3.97 14.21 -4.63
CA PHE A 420 4.07 13.44 -5.86
C PHE A 420 2.92 13.69 -6.84
N TYR A 421 1.68 13.75 -6.34
CA TYR A 421 0.50 14.03 -7.17
C TYR A 421 0.21 15.51 -7.33
N ASP A 422 1.06 16.37 -6.78
CA ASP A 422 0.91 17.83 -6.84
C ASP A 422 -0.43 18.32 -6.28
N LEU A 423 -0.84 17.71 -5.15
CA LEU A 423 -2.08 18.06 -4.46
C LEU A 423 -1.90 19.34 -3.63
N PRO A 424 -3.00 20.07 -3.34
CA PRO A 424 -2.95 21.20 -2.42
C PRO A 424 -2.39 20.82 -1.04
N LEU A 425 -1.69 21.72 -0.36
CA LEU A 425 -1.19 21.45 1.00
C LEU A 425 -2.33 21.23 2.02
N THR A 426 -3.52 21.74 1.72
CA THR A 426 -4.77 21.55 2.48
C THR A 426 -5.52 20.25 2.12
N TYR A 427 -4.92 19.41 1.28
CA TYR A 427 -5.61 18.25 0.69
C TYR A 427 -6.30 17.34 1.73
N LEU A 428 -5.68 17.10 2.88
CA LEU A 428 -6.26 16.22 3.89
C LEU A 428 -7.53 16.82 4.53
N GLU A 429 -7.49 18.12 4.81
CA GLU A 429 -8.64 18.86 5.34
C GLU A 429 -9.75 19.00 4.28
N ASP A 430 -9.38 19.33 3.06
CA ASP A 430 -10.31 19.48 1.93
C ASP A 430 -11.00 18.16 1.62
N TYR A 431 -10.25 17.05 1.57
CA TYR A 431 -10.80 15.71 1.37
C TYR A 431 -11.83 15.33 2.44
N MET A 432 -11.50 15.55 3.71
CA MET A 432 -12.43 15.25 4.80
C MET A 432 -13.67 16.12 4.77
N THR A 433 -13.52 17.41 4.46
CA THR A 433 -14.64 18.31 4.31
C THR A 433 -15.54 17.87 3.16
N ALA A 434 -14.98 17.53 2.02
CA ALA A 434 -15.71 17.00 0.88
C ALA A 434 -16.41 15.67 1.21
N ALA A 435 -15.71 14.71 1.82
CA ALA A 435 -16.29 13.40 2.20
C ALA A 435 -17.45 13.53 3.20
N GLN A 436 -17.36 14.47 4.14
CA GLN A 436 -18.44 14.73 5.11
C GLN A 436 -19.64 15.45 4.50
N SER A 437 -19.43 16.32 3.52
CA SER A 437 -20.50 17.12 2.91
C SER A 437 -21.20 16.42 1.74
N VAL A 438 -20.63 15.37 1.17
CA VAL A 438 -21.18 14.69 -0.01
C VAL A 438 -22.61 14.17 0.28
N THR A 439 -23.53 14.32 -0.69
CA THR A 439 -24.92 13.83 -0.61
C THR A 439 -25.12 12.51 -1.35
N VAL A 440 -26.26 11.85 -1.12
CA VAL A 440 -26.64 10.64 -1.85
C VAL A 440 -26.65 10.89 -3.37
N GLU A 441 -27.20 12.05 -3.78
CA GLU A 441 -27.31 12.45 -5.19
C GLU A 441 -25.92 12.66 -5.81
N GLN A 442 -25.01 13.28 -5.06
CA GLN A 442 -23.63 13.50 -5.52
C GLN A 442 -22.85 12.18 -5.66
N VAL A 443 -23.00 11.26 -4.69
CA VAL A 443 -22.43 9.91 -4.78
C VAL A 443 -22.98 9.18 -5.99
N LYS A 444 -24.30 9.14 -6.15
CA LYS A 444 -24.96 8.52 -7.29
C LYS A 444 -24.47 9.09 -8.62
N ALA A 445 -24.43 10.42 -8.73
CA ALA A 445 -23.99 11.11 -9.94
C ALA A 445 -22.52 10.79 -10.28
N ALA A 446 -21.63 10.86 -9.29
CA ALA A 446 -20.20 10.54 -9.48
C ALA A 446 -19.99 9.08 -9.88
N MET A 447 -20.61 8.12 -9.16
CA MET A 447 -20.48 6.71 -9.46
C MET A 447 -21.02 6.36 -10.86
N SER A 448 -22.19 6.91 -11.25
CA SER A 448 -22.77 6.67 -12.58
C SER A 448 -22.03 7.38 -13.71
N LYS A 449 -21.31 8.49 -13.43
CA LYS A 449 -20.45 9.16 -14.40
C LYS A 449 -19.21 8.32 -14.74
N HIS A 450 -18.62 7.69 -13.73
CA HIS A 450 -17.33 7.02 -13.86
C HIS A 450 -17.43 5.51 -14.06
N LEU A 451 -18.57 4.87 -13.76
CA LEU A 451 -18.72 3.42 -13.85
C LEU A 451 -19.85 3.01 -14.79
N ASP A 452 -19.55 2.02 -15.61
CA ASP A 452 -20.52 1.36 -16.50
C ASP A 452 -20.23 -0.15 -16.54
N VAL A 453 -21.13 -0.93 -15.96
CA VAL A 453 -20.94 -2.39 -15.82
C VAL A 453 -20.81 -3.09 -17.18
N ASP A 454 -21.46 -2.55 -18.23
CA ASP A 454 -21.44 -3.14 -19.57
C ASP A 454 -20.13 -2.82 -20.34
N LYS A 455 -19.31 -1.90 -19.81
CA LYS A 455 -17.97 -1.57 -20.33
C LYS A 455 -16.82 -2.26 -19.58
N MET A 456 -17.11 -3.06 -18.57
CA MET A 456 -16.05 -3.71 -17.80
C MET A 456 -15.31 -4.77 -18.60
N VAL A 457 -14.00 -4.82 -18.39
CA VAL A 457 -13.12 -5.93 -18.75
C VAL A 457 -13.22 -6.95 -17.61
N ILE A 458 -13.52 -8.18 -17.95
CA ILE A 458 -13.71 -9.26 -16.97
C ILE A 458 -12.70 -10.36 -17.27
N VAL A 459 -11.97 -10.80 -16.25
CA VAL A 459 -11.10 -11.96 -16.31
C VAL A 459 -11.55 -12.96 -15.26
N THR A 460 -11.70 -14.22 -15.68
CA THR A 460 -12.00 -15.33 -14.79
C THR A 460 -10.89 -16.39 -14.88
N VAL A 461 -10.45 -16.91 -13.74
CA VAL A 461 -9.38 -17.92 -13.68
C VAL A 461 -9.87 -19.10 -12.85
N GLY A 462 -10.05 -20.24 -13.46
CA GLY A 462 -10.59 -21.45 -12.81
C GLY A 462 -10.98 -22.51 -13.82
N PRO A 463 -11.55 -23.66 -13.40
CA PRO A 463 -11.95 -24.70 -14.31
C PRO A 463 -13.27 -24.39 -15.00
N THR A 464 -13.43 -24.92 -16.20
CA THR A 464 -14.71 -24.95 -16.91
C THR A 464 -15.56 -26.12 -16.40
N VAL A 465 -16.64 -25.82 -15.68
CA VAL A 465 -17.54 -26.82 -15.09
C VAL A 465 -19.03 -26.47 -15.30
N ALA A 466 -19.90 -27.46 -15.17
CA ALA A 466 -21.33 -27.23 -15.20
C ALA A 466 -21.75 -26.29 -14.07
N GLN A 467 -22.57 -25.29 -14.42
CA GLN A 467 -22.99 -24.26 -13.47
C GLN A 467 -24.25 -24.69 -12.69
N LYS A 468 -24.29 -24.28 -11.43
CA LYS A 468 -25.39 -24.46 -10.50
C LYS A 468 -26.09 -23.14 -10.19
N GLU A 469 -27.36 -23.23 -9.83
CA GLU A 469 -28.10 -22.09 -9.32
C GLU A 469 -27.53 -21.59 -8.01
N LEU A 470 -27.63 -20.26 -7.77
CA LEU A 470 -27.24 -19.66 -6.54
C LEU A 470 -28.16 -20.04 -5.38
N PRO A 471 -27.62 -20.19 -4.15
CA PRO A 471 -28.46 -20.35 -2.98
C PRO A 471 -29.40 -19.14 -2.83
N ALA A 472 -30.60 -19.38 -2.33
CA ALA A 472 -31.51 -18.32 -1.96
C ALA A 472 -30.86 -17.41 -0.87
N PRO A 473 -31.10 -16.11 -0.91
CA PRO A 473 -30.59 -15.22 0.14
C PRO A 473 -31.21 -15.58 1.50
N THR A 474 -30.40 -15.58 2.55
CA THR A 474 -30.87 -15.79 3.92
C THR A 474 -30.71 -14.51 4.73
N ASP A 475 -31.75 -14.09 5.44
CA ASP A 475 -31.71 -12.93 6.33
C ASP A 475 -31.08 -13.26 7.70
N LYS A 476 -30.69 -14.51 7.91
CA LYS A 476 -29.98 -14.92 9.15
C LYS A 476 -28.51 -14.57 9.00
N PRO A 477 -27.93 -13.73 9.89
CA PRO A 477 -26.50 -13.55 9.90
C PRO A 477 -25.81 -14.91 10.10
N THR A 478 -24.92 -15.27 9.19
CA THR A 478 -24.11 -16.51 9.26
C THR A 478 -23.10 -16.51 10.43
N ARG A 479 -23.08 -15.46 11.25
CA ARG A 479 -22.34 -15.41 12.49
C ARG A 479 -23.15 -16.03 13.63
N GLN A 480 -22.84 -17.28 13.98
CA GLN A 480 -22.91 -17.63 15.38
C GLN A 480 -21.96 -16.68 16.15
N PRO A 481 -22.40 -16.00 17.21
CA PRO A 481 -21.47 -15.33 18.10
C PRO A 481 -20.44 -16.38 18.51
N ALA A 482 -19.16 -16.10 18.30
CA ALA A 482 -18.12 -16.89 18.91
C ALA A 482 -18.43 -16.91 20.41
N GLY A 483 -18.76 -18.09 20.96
CA GLY A 483 -19.03 -18.25 22.37
C GLY A 483 -17.84 -17.65 23.11
N VAL A 484 -18.14 -16.81 24.09
CA VAL A 484 -17.14 -16.30 25.03
C VAL A 484 -16.48 -17.55 25.61
N PRO A 485 -15.14 -17.70 25.53
CA PRO A 485 -14.48 -18.80 26.22
C PRO A 485 -14.78 -18.65 27.72
N GLU A 486 -15.46 -19.61 28.31
CA GLU A 486 -15.55 -19.74 29.77
C GLU A 486 -14.14 -20.03 30.28
N HIS A 487 -13.54 -19.12 31.03
CA HIS A 487 -12.31 -19.30 31.78
C HIS A 487 -12.62 -19.82 33.19
#